data_ef38b4ef65b633150a409dcdc23a4e7d
#
_entry.id   ef38b4ef65b633150a409dcdc23a4e7d
#
_cell.length_a   1.000
_cell.length_b   1.000
_cell.length_c   1.000
_cell.angle_alpha   90.00
_cell.angle_beta   90.00
_cell.angle_gamma   90.00
#
_symmetry.space_group_name_H-M   'P 1'
#
loop_
_entity.id
_entity.type
_entity.pdbx_description
1 polymer ?
#
loop_
_entity_poly.entity_id
_entity_poly.type
_entity_poly.pdbx_seq_one_letter_code
_entity_poly.pdbx_strand_id
1 'polypeptide(L)'
;IGCVILYFNALRSIVFFAITLSIMFVILTKDFIKLNNISKLLLDIFLCVIGVLILISKPELNQYSASQNQLKEIRDYLLEQTDNPEDINLYTSFNDGSFFEFFGFRCYMDARMEVFTKKINNQYDYFDEYSEISNGTKHYNTVFEKYDFDYYVVNKRVVYYQYLLTDSNYESIFLNESYDLFIRKE
;
A
#
# COMPACT_ATOMS: atom_id res chain seq x y z
N ILE A 1 20.40 -19.20 -3.85
CA ILE A 1 20.25 -18.71 -5.25
C ILE A 1 18.82 -18.19 -5.44
N GLY A 2 17.74 -18.93 -5.10
CA GLY A 2 16.35 -18.49 -5.28
C GLY A 2 16.02 -17.15 -4.63
N CYS A 3 16.43 -16.93 -3.38
CA CYS A 3 16.19 -15.67 -2.67
C CYS A 3 16.88 -14.45 -3.30
N VAL A 4 18.04 -14.67 -3.95
CA VAL A 4 18.76 -13.60 -4.68
C VAL A 4 17.96 -13.20 -5.93
N ILE A 5 17.43 -14.19 -6.65
CA ILE A 5 16.59 -13.94 -7.83
C ILE A 5 15.31 -13.18 -7.43
N LEU A 6 14.66 -13.58 -6.34
CA LEU A 6 13.48 -12.90 -5.80
C LEU A 6 13.80 -11.48 -5.37
N TYR A 7 14.96 -11.22 -4.74
CA TYR A 7 15.37 -9.88 -4.35
C TYR A 7 15.45 -8.93 -5.56
N PHE A 8 16.05 -9.38 -6.68
CA PHE A 8 16.14 -8.55 -7.88
C PHE A 8 14.80 -8.35 -8.61
N ASN A 9 13.85 -9.25 -8.42
CA ASN A 9 12.55 -9.18 -9.10
C ASN A 9 11.46 -8.46 -8.29
N ALA A 10 11.59 -8.38 -6.96
CA ALA A 10 10.59 -7.74 -6.11
C ALA A 10 11.18 -7.16 -4.82
N LEU A 11 11.08 -5.83 -4.64
CA LEU A 11 11.57 -5.15 -3.44
C LEU A 11 10.96 -5.70 -2.15
N ARG A 12 9.72 -6.18 -2.16
CA ARG A 12 9.07 -6.84 -1.02
C ARG A 12 9.79 -8.11 -0.56
N SER A 13 10.62 -8.72 -1.42
CA SER A 13 11.41 -9.91 -1.08
C SER A 13 12.70 -9.59 -0.32
N ILE A 14 13.02 -8.32 -0.08
CA ILE A 14 14.24 -7.89 0.63
C ILE A 14 14.31 -8.47 2.05
N VAL A 15 13.17 -8.61 2.72
CA VAL A 15 13.09 -9.18 4.07
C VAL A 15 13.51 -10.66 4.08
N PHE A 16 12.99 -11.45 3.12
CA PHE A 16 13.37 -12.86 2.97
C PHE A 16 14.84 -13.01 2.60
N PHE A 17 15.36 -12.13 1.75
CA PHE A 17 16.76 -12.09 1.40
C PHE A 17 17.64 -11.79 2.62
N ALA A 18 17.29 -10.78 3.42
CA ALA A 18 18.01 -10.41 4.63
C ALA A 18 18.04 -11.54 5.67
N ILE A 19 16.90 -12.20 5.90
CA ILE A 19 16.81 -13.36 6.82
C ILE A 19 17.72 -14.50 6.32
N THR A 20 17.62 -14.85 5.04
CA THR A 20 18.43 -15.92 4.43
C THR A 20 19.93 -15.61 4.51
N LEU A 21 20.32 -14.37 4.22
CA LEU A 21 21.68 -13.91 4.30
C LEU A 21 22.24 -14.02 5.75
N SER A 22 21.43 -13.64 6.74
CA SER A 22 21.78 -13.72 8.16
C SER A 22 22.02 -15.17 8.59
N ILE A 23 21.13 -16.09 8.22
CA ILE A 23 21.27 -17.52 8.50
C ILE A 23 22.54 -18.09 7.84
N MET A 24 22.76 -17.77 6.55
CA MET A 24 23.97 -18.23 5.85
C MET A 24 25.23 -17.69 6.48
N PHE A 25 25.24 -16.42 6.89
CA PHE A 25 26.37 -15.83 7.59
C PHE A 25 26.71 -16.58 8.90
N VAL A 26 25.72 -16.89 9.71
CA VAL A 26 25.90 -17.67 10.96
C VAL A 26 26.47 -19.05 10.66
N ILE A 27 25.94 -19.75 9.64
CA ILE A 27 26.41 -21.11 9.26
C ILE A 27 27.85 -21.06 8.77
N LEU A 28 28.21 -20.09 7.92
CA LEU A 28 29.54 -19.98 7.35
C LEU A 28 30.59 -19.55 8.38
N THR A 29 30.21 -18.73 9.36
CA THR A 29 31.14 -18.19 10.34
C THR A 29 31.34 -19.07 11.57
N LYS A 30 30.40 -20.00 11.84
CA LYS A 30 30.46 -20.84 13.07
C LYS A 30 31.77 -21.63 13.20
N ASP A 31 32.35 -22.09 12.08
CA ASP A 31 33.56 -22.90 12.06
C ASP A 31 34.85 -22.06 11.96
N PHE A 32 34.73 -20.80 11.47
CA PHE A 32 35.86 -19.88 11.36
C PHE A 32 36.12 -19.08 12.65
N ILE A 33 35.05 -18.82 13.42
CA ILE A 33 35.16 -18.01 14.62
C ILE A 33 35.21 -18.91 15.88
N LYS A 34 36.39 -19.44 16.18
CA LYS A 34 36.67 -20.12 17.47
C LYS A 34 36.81 -19.08 18.59
N LEU A 35 35.75 -18.35 18.87
CA LEU A 35 35.69 -17.43 19.99
C LEU A 35 35.43 -18.21 21.30
N ASN A 36 36.07 -17.79 22.40
CA ASN A 36 35.67 -18.25 23.70
C ASN A 36 34.29 -17.70 24.09
N ASN A 37 33.67 -18.24 25.13
CA ASN A 37 32.29 -17.86 25.49
C ASN A 37 32.13 -16.36 25.81
N ILE A 38 33.16 -15.74 26.40
CA ILE A 38 33.14 -14.30 26.70
C ILE A 38 33.17 -13.46 25.42
N SER A 39 34.04 -13.82 24.47
CA SER A 39 34.14 -13.09 23.18
C SER A 39 32.85 -13.23 22.35
N LYS A 40 32.15 -14.37 22.39
CA LYS A 40 30.84 -14.54 21.77
C LYS A 40 29.80 -13.62 22.38
N LEU A 41 29.72 -13.60 23.74
CA LEU A 41 28.77 -12.73 24.45
C LEU A 41 29.03 -11.25 24.12
N LEU A 42 30.29 -10.81 24.10
CA LEU A 42 30.63 -9.43 23.73
C LEU A 42 30.26 -9.08 22.30
N LEU A 43 30.43 -10.01 21.35
CA LEU A 43 30.02 -9.83 19.95
C LEU A 43 28.49 -9.71 19.81
N ASP A 44 27.75 -10.56 20.53
CA ASP A 44 26.28 -10.54 20.51
C ASP A 44 25.74 -9.22 21.08
N ILE A 45 26.31 -8.76 22.24
CA ILE A 45 25.94 -7.46 22.80
C ILE A 45 26.27 -6.33 21.85
N PHE A 46 27.42 -6.35 21.18
CA PHE A 46 27.85 -5.34 20.24
C PHE A 46 26.88 -5.26 19.03
N LEU A 47 26.49 -6.42 18.47
CA LEU A 47 25.53 -6.49 17.38
C LEU A 47 24.13 -6.01 17.78
N CYS A 48 23.68 -6.36 18.99
CA CYS A 48 22.42 -5.85 19.54
C CYS A 48 22.45 -4.32 19.69
N VAL A 49 23.55 -3.75 20.23
CA VAL A 49 23.70 -2.29 20.38
C VAL A 49 23.67 -1.61 19.01
N ILE A 50 24.38 -2.14 18.01
CA ILE A 50 24.35 -1.61 16.65
C ILE A 50 22.93 -1.67 16.08
N GLY A 51 22.22 -2.79 16.23
CA GLY A 51 20.82 -2.93 15.79
C GLY A 51 19.92 -1.89 16.42
N VAL A 52 20.02 -1.66 17.72
CA VAL A 52 19.26 -0.62 18.44
C VAL A 52 19.63 0.78 17.95
N LEU A 53 20.92 1.07 17.75
CA LEU A 53 21.38 2.37 17.23
C LEU A 53 20.85 2.63 15.81
N ILE A 54 20.81 1.61 14.96
CA ILE A 54 20.23 1.73 13.60
C ILE A 54 18.73 2.03 13.69
N LEU A 55 18.00 1.39 14.59
CA LEU A 55 16.57 1.64 14.77
C LEU A 55 16.30 3.06 15.28
N ILE A 56 17.12 3.54 16.24
CA ILE A 56 16.99 4.90 16.79
C ILE A 56 17.41 5.97 15.77
N SER A 57 18.42 5.69 14.94
CA SER A 57 18.93 6.66 13.95
C SER A 57 18.03 6.86 12.74
N LYS A 58 16.93 6.11 12.62
CA LYS A 58 15.91 6.29 11.57
C LYS A 58 14.61 6.85 12.16
N PRO A 59 14.58 8.12 12.59
CA PRO A 59 13.36 8.76 13.12
C PRO A 59 12.25 8.87 12.05
N GLU A 60 12.62 8.72 10.76
CA GLU A 60 11.70 8.86 9.63
C GLU A 60 10.84 7.63 9.35
N LEU A 61 11.00 6.52 10.09
CA LEU A 61 10.13 5.33 9.94
C LEU A 61 8.64 5.62 10.21
N ASN A 62 8.35 6.73 10.88
CA ASN A 62 7.00 7.20 11.16
C ASN A 62 6.59 8.45 10.35
N GLN A 63 7.44 8.95 9.44
CA GLN A 63 7.03 10.02 8.55
C GLN A 63 6.26 9.42 7.37
N TYR A 64 4.99 9.76 7.29
CA TYR A 64 4.22 9.49 6.08
C TYR A 64 4.90 10.17 4.89
N SER A 65 4.95 9.48 3.75
CA SER A 65 5.33 10.14 2.49
C SER A 65 4.39 11.31 2.22
N ALA A 66 4.79 12.27 1.38
CA ALA A 66 3.91 13.40 1.02
C ALA A 66 2.53 12.91 0.53
N SER A 67 2.51 11.83 -0.25
CA SER A 67 1.27 11.18 -0.72
C SER A 67 0.43 10.63 0.44
N GLN A 68 1.05 9.97 1.41
CA GLN A 68 0.34 9.43 2.58
C GLN A 68 -0.22 10.53 3.48
N ASN A 69 0.45 11.68 3.61
CA ASN A 69 -0.09 12.82 4.35
C ASN A 69 -1.38 13.33 3.71
N GLN A 70 -1.43 13.36 2.38
CA GLN A 70 -2.62 13.79 1.64
C GLN A 70 -3.77 12.78 1.74
N LEU A 71 -3.48 11.47 1.73
CA LEU A 71 -4.48 10.43 2.03
C LEU A 71 -5.00 10.53 3.47
N LYS A 72 -4.13 10.92 4.41
CA LYS A 72 -4.51 11.16 5.80
C LYS A 72 -5.53 12.30 5.92
N GLU A 73 -5.37 13.38 5.19
CA GLU A 73 -6.34 14.49 5.17
C GLU A 73 -7.72 14.02 4.71
N ILE A 74 -7.78 13.21 3.65
CA ILE A 74 -9.04 12.62 3.16
C ILE A 74 -9.64 11.67 4.20
N ARG A 75 -8.81 10.82 4.81
CA ARG A 75 -9.27 9.92 5.87
C ARG A 75 -9.88 10.70 7.04
N ASP A 76 -9.19 11.74 7.51
CA ASP A 76 -9.65 12.55 8.64
C ASP A 76 -10.99 13.22 8.30
N TYR A 77 -11.13 13.75 7.07
CA TYR A 77 -12.40 14.27 6.57
C TYR A 77 -13.51 13.20 6.56
N LEU A 78 -13.23 11.98 6.06
CA LEU A 78 -14.22 10.89 6.03
C LEU A 78 -14.61 10.43 7.43
N LEU A 79 -13.68 10.38 8.38
CA LEU A 79 -13.96 10.02 9.78
C LEU A 79 -14.81 11.08 10.51
N GLU A 80 -14.82 12.32 10.04
CA GLU A 80 -15.75 13.35 10.56
C GLU A 80 -17.18 13.15 10.04
N GLN A 81 -17.36 12.42 8.93
CA GLN A 81 -18.67 12.17 8.32
C GLN A 81 -19.34 10.88 8.84
N THR A 82 -18.60 9.98 9.52
CA THR A 82 -19.12 8.71 9.99
C THR A 82 -18.47 8.25 11.28
N ASP A 83 -19.28 7.63 12.15
CA ASP A 83 -18.81 6.94 13.35
C ASP A 83 -18.35 5.50 13.05
N ASN A 84 -18.71 4.94 11.88
CA ASN A 84 -18.41 3.55 11.52
C ASN A 84 -17.82 3.46 10.11
N PRO A 85 -16.48 3.51 9.97
CA PRO A 85 -15.82 3.43 8.66
C PRO A 85 -16.14 2.16 7.87
N GLU A 86 -16.51 1.06 8.55
CA GLU A 86 -16.82 -0.23 7.89
C GLU A 86 -18.11 -0.17 7.05
N ASP A 87 -18.96 0.84 7.25
CA ASP A 87 -20.18 1.02 6.45
C ASP A 87 -19.93 1.79 5.15
N ILE A 88 -18.74 2.38 4.99
CA ILE A 88 -18.37 3.18 3.82
C ILE A 88 -17.64 2.32 2.78
N ASN A 89 -18.18 2.32 1.56
CA ASN A 89 -17.58 1.71 0.37
C ASN A 89 -16.80 2.77 -0.42
N LEU A 90 -15.47 2.64 -0.46
CA LEU A 90 -14.60 3.56 -1.17
C LEU A 90 -14.13 2.99 -2.52
N TYR A 91 -14.29 3.79 -3.58
CA TYR A 91 -13.42 3.61 -4.73
C TYR A 91 -12.06 4.21 -4.44
N THR A 92 -11.02 3.41 -4.54
CA THR A 92 -9.62 3.82 -4.34
C THR A 92 -8.74 3.29 -5.44
N SER A 93 -7.57 3.91 -5.63
CA SER A 93 -6.55 3.31 -6.48
C SER A 93 -5.98 2.04 -5.84
N PHE A 94 -5.39 1.19 -6.67
CA PHE A 94 -4.71 -0.04 -6.26
C PHE A 94 -3.66 0.20 -5.14
N ASN A 95 -2.92 1.29 -5.21
CA ASN A 95 -1.87 1.59 -4.23
C ASN A 95 -2.41 2.20 -2.93
N ASP A 96 -3.56 2.86 -2.98
CA ASP A 96 -4.07 3.68 -1.88
C ASP A 96 -5.09 2.91 -1.01
N GLY A 97 -5.70 1.84 -1.55
CA GLY A 97 -6.73 1.07 -0.84
C GLY A 97 -6.27 0.50 0.48
N SER A 98 -5.07 -0.07 0.54
CA SER A 98 -4.51 -0.62 1.79
C SER A 98 -4.39 0.42 2.90
N PHE A 99 -4.21 1.71 2.57
CA PHE A 99 -4.18 2.78 3.54
C PHE A 99 -5.55 2.95 4.20
N PHE A 100 -6.62 3.01 3.43
CA PHE A 100 -7.98 3.17 3.95
C PHE A 100 -8.49 1.91 4.65
N GLU A 101 -8.20 0.71 4.14
CA GLU A 101 -8.52 -0.56 4.80
C GLU A 101 -7.91 -0.67 6.21
N PHE A 102 -6.70 -0.14 6.41
CA PHE A 102 -6.07 -0.10 7.73
C PHE A 102 -6.89 0.69 8.76
N PHE A 103 -7.71 1.65 8.31
CA PHE A 103 -8.61 2.45 9.14
C PHE A 103 -10.06 1.95 9.14
N GLY A 104 -10.32 0.76 8.58
CA GLY A 104 -11.61 0.09 8.64
C GLY A 104 -12.55 0.35 7.47
N PHE A 105 -12.17 1.17 6.47
CA PHE A 105 -12.99 1.41 5.29
C PHE A 105 -13.02 0.20 4.36
N ARG A 106 -14.14 -0.01 3.66
CA ARG A 106 -14.23 -1.00 2.58
C ARG A 106 -13.75 -0.40 1.28
N CYS A 107 -12.68 -0.95 0.73
CA CYS A 107 -12.09 -0.44 -0.51
C CYS A 107 -12.37 -1.36 -1.70
N TYR A 108 -12.52 -0.76 -2.89
CA TYR A 108 -12.69 -1.48 -4.14
C TYR A 108 -11.55 -2.46 -4.40
N MET A 109 -10.32 -2.05 -4.14
CA MET A 109 -9.13 -2.91 -4.21
C MET A 109 -7.98 -2.34 -3.39
N ASP A 110 -6.99 -3.20 -3.16
CA ASP A 110 -5.75 -2.88 -2.45
C ASP A 110 -4.51 -3.43 -3.16
N ALA A 111 -3.33 -3.24 -2.58
CA ALA A 111 -2.06 -3.64 -3.17
C ALA A 111 -1.81 -5.17 -3.25
N ARG A 112 -2.77 -6.00 -2.86
CA ARG A 112 -2.73 -7.47 -3.00
C ARG A 112 -3.27 -7.90 -4.37
N MET A 113 -2.61 -7.48 -5.45
CA MET A 113 -3.04 -7.72 -6.83
C MET A 113 -3.52 -9.16 -7.08
N GLU A 114 -2.88 -10.13 -6.44
CA GLU A 114 -3.14 -11.55 -6.62
C GLU A 114 -4.60 -11.92 -6.36
N VAL A 115 -5.22 -11.37 -5.30
CA VAL A 115 -6.60 -11.72 -4.92
C VAL A 115 -7.64 -11.12 -5.86
N PHE A 116 -7.28 -10.08 -6.63
CA PHE A 116 -8.16 -9.39 -7.55
C PHE A 116 -8.10 -9.92 -8.99
N THR A 117 -7.20 -10.89 -9.27
CA THR A 117 -7.10 -11.54 -10.57
C THR A 117 -8.01 -12.78 -10.65
N LYS A 118 -8.67 -12.98 -11.79
CA LYS A 118 -9.53 -14.14 -12.04
C LYS A 118 -8.81 -15.46 -11.82
N LYS A 119 -7.50 -15.51 -12.09
CA LYS A 119 -6.69 -16.72 -11.94
C LYS A 119 -6.65 -17.23 -10.48
N ILE A 120 -6.77 -16.34 -9.50
CA ILE A 120 -6.68 -16.66 -8.07
C ILE A 120 -8.06 -16.70 -7.43
N ASN A 121 -8.93 -15.71 -7.71
CA ASN A 121 -10.26 -15.65 -7.09
C ASN A 121 -11.31 -16.53 -7.78
N ASN A 122 -11.01 -17.10 -8.96
CA ASN A 122 -11.90 -17.96 -9.76
C ASN A 122 -13.25 -17.30 -10.14
N GLN A 123 -13.37 -15.99 -10.04
CA GLN A 123 -14.59 -15.24 -10.29
C GLN A 123 -14.40 -14.23 -11.43
N TYR A 124 -13.84 -13.08 -11.12
CA TYR A 124 -13.74 -11.95 -12.02
C TYR A 124 -12.34 -11.31 -11.94
N ASP A 125 -11.90 -10.68 -13.04
CA ASP A 125 -10.62 -9.96 -13.07
C ASP A 125 -10.84 -8.47 -12.74
N TYR A 126 -10.89 -8.18 -11.45
CA TYR A 126 -11.05 -6.81 -10.95
C TYR A 126 -9.82 -5.95 -11.25
N PHE A 127 -8.64 -6.57 -11.30
CA PHE A 127 -7.41 -5.84 -11.58
C PHE A 127 -7.34 -5.39 -13.05
N ASP A 128 -7.76 -6.22 -13.99
CA ASP A 128 -7.86 -5.83 -15.40
C ASP A 128 -8.90 -4.71 -15.58
N GLU A 129 -10.06 -4.82 -14.93
CA GLU A 129 -11.09 -3.80 -14.96
C GLU A 129 -10.57 -2.43 -14.45
N TYR A 130 -9.87 -2.44 -13.31
CA TYR A 130 -9.20 -1.24 -12.76
C TYR A 130 -8.15 -0.68 -13.72
N SER A 131 -7.31 -1.55 -14.29
CA SER A 131 -6.26 -1.17 -15.23
C SER A 131 -6.82 -0.51 -16.49
N GLU A 132 -7.89 -1.06 -17.03
CA GLU A 132 -8.57 -0.53 -18.22
C GLU A 132 -9.06 0.91 -18.01
N ILE A 133 -9.70 1.22 -16.87
CA ILE A 133 -10.15 2.59 -16.58
C ILE A 133 -8.98 3.51 -16.22
N SER A 134 -7.99 3.02 -15.49
CA SER A 134 -6.83 3.83 -15.10
C SER A 134 -5.97 4.25 -16.29
N ASN A 135 -5.88 3.40 -17.31
CA ASN A 135 -5.17 3.66 -18.56
C ASN A 135 -6.05 4.40 -19.61
N GLY A 136 -7.34 4.61 -19.32
CA GLY A 136 -8.26 5.28 -20.24
C GLY A 136 -8.71 4.43 -21.44
N THR A 137 -8.48 3.10 -21.44
CA THR A 137 -8.95 2.18 -22.48
C THR A 137 -10.44 1.88 -22.32
N LYS A 138 -11.00 2.13 -21.15
CA LYS A 138 -12.40 2.00 -20.82
C LYS A 138 -12.89 3.20 -20.03
N HIS A 139 -14.15 3.58 -20.22
CA HIS A 139 -14.73 4.71 -19.50
C HIS A 139 -14.95 4.37 -18.02
N TYR A 140 -14.61 5.27 -17.09
CA TYR A 140 -14.69 5.03 -15.65
C TYR A 140 -16.12 4.68 -15.18
N ASN A 141 -17.17 5.20 -15.83
CA ASN A 141 -18.55 4.87 -15.49
C ASN A 141 -18.87 3.37 -15.59
N THR A 142 -18.14 2.61 -16.39
CA THR A 142 -18.31 1.15 -16.45
C THR A 142 -18.03 0.44 -15.13
N VAL A 143 -17.23 1.06 -14.26
CA VAL A 143 -16.93 0.59 -12.92
C VAL A 143 -17.76 1.35 -11.89
N PHE A 144 -17.84 2.67 -12.00
CA PHE A 144 -18.53 3.53 -11.04
C PHE A 144 -20.04 3.31 -10.99
N GLU A 145 -20.65 2.88 -12.09
CA GLU A 145 -22.07 2.51 -12.14
C GLU A 145 -22.33 1.04 -11.76
N LYS A 146 -21.30 0.19 -11.87
CA LYS A 146 -21.41 -1.24 -11.57
C LYS A 146 -21.38 -1.53 -10.07
N TYR A 147 -20.65 -0.73 -9.33
CA TYR A 147 -20.47 -0.88 -7.90
C TYR A 147 -21.06 0.32 -7.17
N ASP A 148 -21.62 0.05 -6.00
CA ASP A 148 -22.24 1.07 -5.14
C ASP A 148 -21.18 1.65 -4.21
N PHE A 149 -20.49 2.70 -4.67
CA PHE A 149 -19.50 3.42 -3.88
C PHE A 149 -20.13 4.67 -3.28
N ASP A 150 -19.87 4.89 -1.99
CA ASP A 150 -20.28 6.10 -1.28
C ASP A 150 -19.35 7.27 -1.67
N TYR A 151 -18.05 7.00 -1.78
CA TYR A 151 -17.05 8.01 -2.12
C TYR A 151 -16.01 7.47 -3.10
N TYR A 152 -15.43 8.39 -3.88
CA TYR A 152 -14.41 8.13 -4.88
C TYR A 152 -13.15 8.93 -4.56
N VAL A 153 -12.10 8.26 -4.07
CA VAL A 153 -10.78 8.85 -3.83
C VAL A 153 -9.97 8.77 -5.11
N VAL A 154 -9.80 9.89 -5.79
CA VAL A 154 -9.21 9.94 -7.12
C VAL A 154 -7.89 10.71 -7.11
N ASN A 155 -6.82 10.07 -7.55
CA ASN A 155 -5.55 10.75 -7.77
C ASN A 155 -5.64 11.63 -9.02
N LYS A 156 -5.23 12.89 -8.93
CA LYS A 156 -5.30 13.85 -10.03
C LYS A 156 -4.46 13.49 -11.27
N ARG A 157 -3.58 12.50 -11.15
CA ARG A 157 -2.73 12.03 -12.25
C ARG A 157 -3.38 11.00 -13.14
N VAL A 158 -4.53 10.42 -12.74
CA VAL A 158 -5.21 9.42 -13.57
C VAL A 158 -5.87 10.08 -14.78
N VAL A 159 -5.93 9.34 -15.88
CA VAL A 159 -6.40 9.85 -17.16
C VAL A 159 -7.84 10.38 -17.09
N TYR A 160 -8.71 9.69 -16.36
CA TYR A 160 -10.14 10.05 -16.28
C TYR A 160 -10.44 11.21 -15.31
N TYR A 161 -9.47 11.70 -14.52
CA TYR A 161 -9.72 12.78 -13.55
C TYR A 161 -10.33 14.04 -14.19
N GLN A 162 -9.81 14.46 -15.35
CA GLN A 162 -10.32 15.65 -16.06
C GLN A 162 -11.75 15.46 -16.59
N TYR A 163 -12.09 14.24 -16.97
CA TYR A 163 -13.45 13.92 -17.39
C TYR A 163 -14.41 13.92 -16.20
N LEU A 164 -13.98 13.38 -15.06
CA LEU A 164 -14.77 13.35 -13.83
C LEU A 164 -15.09 14.75 -13.30
N LEU A 165 -14.16 15.70 -13.41
CA LEU A 165 -14.38 17.11 -13.04
C LEU A 165 -15.49 17.80 -13.85
N THR A 166 -15.74 17.34 -15.07
CA THR A 166 -16.75 17.90 -15.96
C THR A 166 -18.05 17.09 -16.00
N ASP A 167 -18.07 15.92 -15.36
CA ASP A 167 -19.25 15.06 -15.29
C ASP A 167 -20.26 15.61 -14.27
N SER A 168 -21.45 15.96 -14.75
CA SER A 168 -22.53 16.50 -13.92
C SER A 168 -23.05 15.54 -12.84
N ASN A 169 -22.79 14.24 -12.99
CA ASN A 169 -23.21 13.19 -12.05
C ASN A 169 -22.33 13.10 -10.81
N TYR A 170 -21.19 13.77 -10.79
CA TYR A 170 -20.24 13.73 -9.68
C TYR A 170 -19.96 15.12 -9.13
N GLU A 171 -19.62 15.19 -7.86
CA GLU A 171 -19.27 16.42 -7.17
C GLU A 171 -18.02 16.21 -6.33
N SER A 172 -17.05 17.12 -6.49
CA SER A 172 -15.87 17.20 -5.63
C SER A 172 -16.25 17.83 -4.29
N ILE A 173 -16.06 17.10 -3.21
CA ILE A 173 -16.41 17.55 -1.84
C ILE A 173 -15.19 17.85 -0.97
N PHE A 174 -14.02 17.32 -1.33
CA PHE A 174 -12.76 17.59 -0.66
C PHE A 174 -11.59 17.50 -1.65
N LEU A 175 -10.70 18.46 -1.60
CA LEU A 175 -9.61 18.61 -2.55
C LEU A 175 -8.30 18.94 -1.83
N ASN A 176 -7.23 18.19 -2.13
CA ASN A 176 -5.88 18.56 -1.73
C ASN A 176 -4.90 18.57 -2.94
N GLU A 177 -3.61 18.61 -2.71
CA GLU A 177 -2.61 18.78 -3.78
C GLU A 177 -2.66 17.64 -4.82
N SER A 178 -2.76 16.38 -4.39
CA SER A 178 -2.66 15.20 -5.28
C SER A 178 -3.95 14.44 -5.47
N TYR A 179 -4.93 14.63 -4.60
CA TYR A 179 -6.17 13.86 -4.60
C TYR A 179 -7.40 14.75 -4.59
N ASP A 180 -8.48 14.19 -5.05
CA ASP A 180 -9.81 14.76 -5.01
C ASP A 180 -10.79 13.68 -4.54
N LEU A 181 -11.71 14.05 -3.65
CA LEU A 181 -12.75 13.19 -3.12
C LEU A 181 -14.08 13.58 -3.76
N PHE A 182 -14.67 12.64 -4.48
CA PHE A 182 -15.95 12.83 -5.14
C PHE A 182 -17.05 12.03 -4.47
N ILE A 183 -18.28 12.52 -4.60
CA ILE A 183 -19.52 11.79 -4.38
C ILE A 183 -20.33 11.75 -5.68
N ARG A 184 -21.19 10.76 -5.81
CA ARG A 184 -22.21 10.72 -6.87
C ARG A 184 -23.39 11.58 -6.44
N LYS A 185 -23.84 12.46 -7.33
CA LYS A 185 -25.10 13.22 -7.12
C LYS A 185 -26.30 12.31 -7.28
N GLU A 186 -27.29 12.48 -6.42
CA GLU A 186 -28.58 11.81 -6.53
C GLU A 186 -29.40 12.30 -7.73
#